data_3b7238ddedee1f8c26aa484c358caacc
#
_entry.id   3b7238ddedee1f8c26aa484c358caacc
#
_cell.length_a   1.000
_cell.length_b   1.000
_cell.length_c   1.000
_cell.angle_alpha   90.00
_cell.angle_beta   90.00
_cell.angle_gamma   90.00
#
_symmetry.space_group_name_H-M   'P 1'
#
loop_
_entity.id
_entity.type
_entity.pdbx_description
1 polymer ?
#
loop_
_entity_poly.entity_id
_entity_poly.type
_entity_poly.pdbx_seq_one_letter_code
_entity_poly.pdbx_strand_id
1 'polypeptide(L)'
;MKILLLLFAGIFSYANIYEDLSDFAYNKQNTLNLSSSQALFLEYKQNKQACVDIVLAKNKAFVVKIYPLCENLNEKNLNEYLNTQFISLYTKDLPKLRKEITDIKNIMRDFMIYYTLHQSFANEIKKMSKNDKLQAYELDEKKGGKILYKINNQACVIFDLYLDENLQASMQVSGMENLDKTCMELISSPDFKDLSFTKESMRKYKLKN
;
A
#
# COMPACT_ATOMS: atom_id res chain seq x y z
N MET A 1 -42.58 7.60 -27.08
CA MET A 1 -42.06 7.00 -25.80
C MET A 1 -40.81 6.13 -25.93
N LYS A 2 -40.35 5.74 -27.14
CA LYS A 2 -39.10 4.93 -27.32
C LYS A 2 -37.81 5.77 -27.38
N ILE A 3 -37.89 7.06 -27.71
CA ILE A 3 -36.69 7.94 -27.84
C ILE A 3 -36.15 8.36 -26.48
N LEU A 4 -37.01 8.49 -25.46
CA LEU A 4 -36.57 8.89 -24.10
C LEU A 4 -35.77 7.81 -23.36
N LEU A 5 -36.03 6.53 -23.65
CA LEU A 5 -35.31 5.39 -23.05
C LEU A 5 -33.89 5.24 -23.58
N LEU A 6 -33.62 5.65 -24.83
CA LEU A 6 -32.29 5.60 -25.43
C LEU A 6 -31.35 6.70 -24.88
N LEU A 7 -31.90 7.87 -24.54
CA LEU A 7 -31.14 8.95 -23.92
C LEU A 7 -30.73 8.60 -22.48
N PHE A 8 -31.58 7.91 -21.73
CA PHE A 8 -31.23 7.45 -20.38
C PHE A 8 -30.16 6.33 -20.37
N ALA A 9 -30.23 5.41 -21.34
CA ALA A 9 -29.22 4.34 -21.44
C ALA A 9 -27.83 4.91 -21.79
N GLY A 10 -27.74 5.98 -22.58
CA GLY A 10 -26.49 6.66 -22.91
C GLY A 10 -25.85 7.34 -21.68
N ILE A 11 -26.64 7.98 -20.84
CA ILE A 11 -26.14 8.69 -19.67
C ILE A 11 -25.58 7.71 -18.59
N PHE A 12 -26.24 6.59 -18.38
CA PHE A 12 -25.75 5.56 -17.44
C PHE A 12 -24.45 4.90 -17.92
N SER A 13 -24.24 4.76 -19.22
CA SER A 13 -23.02 4.21 -19.81
C SER A 13 -21.80 5.11 -19.57
N TYR A 14 -21.96 6.44 -19.57
CA TYR A 14 -20.83 7.36 -19.39
C TYR A 14 -20.39 7.51 -17.94
N ALA A 15 -21.31 7.51 -16.98
CA ALA A 15 -20.95 7.56 -15.56
C ALA A 15 -20.06 6.37 -15.17
N ASN A 16 -20.32 5.22 -15.75
CA ASN A 16 -19.55 4.00 -15.50
C ASN A 16 -18.12 4.06 -16.06
N ILE A 17 -17.91 4.70 -17.22
CA ILE A 17 -16.56 4.82 -17.82
C ILE A 17 -15.62 5.67 -16.96
N TYR A 18 -16.09 6.75 -16.34
CA TYR A 18 -15.29 7.59 -15.46
C TYR A 18 -14.86 6.83 -14.21
N GLU A 19 -15.77 6.07 -13.59
CA GLU A 19 -15.47 5.22 -12.44
C GLU A 19 -14.54 4.08 -12.83
N ASP A 20 -14.82 3.36 -13.89
CA ASP A 20 -14.01 2.22 -14.37
C ASP A 20 -12.58 2.65 -14.71
N LEU A 21 -12.40 3.81 -15.34
CA LEU A 21 -11.07 4.34 -15.66
C LEU A 21 -10.31 4.78 -14.40
N SER A 22 -11.02 5.38 -13.44
CA SER A 22 -10.45 5.76 -12.16
C SER A 22 -9.98 4.54 -11.38
N ASP A 23 -10.80 3.51 -11.30
CA ASP A 23 -10.46 2.24 -10.64
C ASP A 23 -9.32 1.53 -11.35
N PHE A 24 -9.29 1.54 -12.69
CA PHE A 24 -8.18 1.01 -13.47
C PHE A 24 -6.88 1.73 -13.16
N ALA A 25 -6.86 3.06 -13.17
CA ALA A 25 -5.69 3.86 -12.87
C ALA A 25 -5.20 3.62 -11.43
N TYR A 26 -6.10 3.59 -10.46
CA TYR A 26 -5.81 3.35 -9.05
C TYR A 26 -5.22 1.95 -8.82
N ASN A 27 -5.87 0.92 -9.37
CA ASN A 27 -5.39 -0.46 -9.24
C ASN A 27 -4.00 -0.64 -9.86
N LYS A 28 -3.74 -0.01 -11.02
CA LYS A 28 -2.42 -0.06 -11.66
C LYS A 28 -1.36 0.67 -10.84
N GLN A 29 -1.66 1.80 -10.24
CA GLN A 29 -0.73 2.50 -9.37
C GLN A 29 -0.34 1.66 -8.15
N ASN A 30 -1.30 1.03 -7.51
CA ASN A 30 -1.04 0.18 -6.34
C ASN A 30 -0.19 -1.04 -6.66
N THR A 31 -0.34 -1.60 -7.88
CA THR A 31 0.42 -2.79 -8.30
C THR A 31 1.83 -2.47 -8.79
N LEU A 32 2.08 -1.27 -9.32
CA LEU A 32 3.32 -0.94 -10.05
C LEU A 32 4.35 -0.14 -9.24
N ASN A 33 3.98 0.34 -8.07
CA ASN A 33 4.88 1.04 -7.14
C ASN A 33 5.80 2.09 -7.81
N LEU A 34 5.19 3.04 -8.51
CA LEU A 34 5.93 4.06 -9.24
C LEU A 34 6.70 4.99 -8.29
N SER A 35 7.99 5.20 -8.56
CA SER A 35 8.78 6.23 -7.91
C SER A 35 8.35 7.63 -8.37
N SER A 36 8.78 8.68 -7.67
CA SER A 36 8.42 10.07 -8.00
C SER A 36 8.90 10.54 -9.38
N SER A 37 9.87 9.85 -9.97
CA SER A 37 10.45 10.16 -11.29
C SER A 37 9.94 9.25 -12.41
N GLN A 38 9.11 8.26 -12.09
CA GLN A 38 8.58 7.32 -13.07
C GLN A 38 7.19 7.72 -13.55
N ALA A 39 6.96 7.57 -14.85
CA ALA A 39 5.65 7.65 -15.45
C ALA A 39 5.42 6.41 -16.33
N LEU A 40 4.21 5.90 -16.35
CA LEU A 40 3.83 4.74 -17.12
C LEU A 40 2.69 5.07 -18.06
N PHE A 41 2.82 4.65 -19.31
CA PHE A 41 1.75 4.72 -20.31
C PHE A 41 0.90 3.47 -20.19
N LEU A 42 -0.42 3.66 -20.08
CA LEU A 42 -1.41 2.60 -19.97
C LEU A 42 -2.55 2.84 -20.94
N GLU A 43 -2.97 1.78 -21.63
CA GLU A 43 -4.13 1.76 -22.46
C GLU A 43 -5.32 1.18 -21.69
N TYR A 44 -6.36 1.99 -21.48
CA TYR A 44 -7.64 1.51 -20.96
C TYR A 44 -8.51 1.01 -22.13
N LYS A 45 -9.02 -0.20 -21.99
CA LYS A 45 -9.85 -0.86 -23.00
C LYS A 45 -11.28 -1.03 -22.53
N GLN A 46 -12.23 -0.70 -23.39
CA GLN A 46 -13.62 -1.04 -23.22
C GLN A 46 -14.01 -2.08 -24.28
N ASN A 47 -14.63 -3.18 -23.88
CA ASN A 47 -14.99 -4.28 -24.78
C ASN A 47 -13.79 -4.77 -25.64
N LYS A 48 -12.59 -4.86 -25.06
CA LYS A 48 -11.33 -5.25 -25.73
C LYS A 48 -10.81 -4.26 -26.77
N GLN A 49 -11.44 -3.11 -26.95
CA GLN A 49 -11.00 -2.05 -27.87
C GLN A 49 -10.41 -0.88 -27.09
N ALA A 50 -9.37 -0.24 -27.62
CA ALA A 50 -8.76 0.94 -27.01
C ALA A 50 -9.80 2.07 -26.86
N CYS A 51 -9.90 2.62 -25.67
CA CYS A 51 -10.81 3.70 -25.30
C CYS A 51 -10.04 4.96 -24.92
N VAL A 52 -9.10 4.86 -23.97
CA VAL A 52 -8.33 6.00 -23.45
C VAL A 52 -6.90 5.55 -23.13
N ASP A 53 -5.93 6.34 -23.58
CA ASP A 53 -4.56 6.24 -23.10
C ASP A 53 -4.36 7.21 -21.94
N ILE A 54 -3.77 6.71 -20.86
CA ILE A 54 -3.41 7.51 -19.70
C ILE A 54 -1.92 7.43 -19.41
N VAL A 55 -1.36 8.49 -18.88
CA VAL A 55 -0.07 8.50 -18.22
C VAL A 55 -0.31 8.46 -16.72
N LEU A 56 0.20 7.44 -16.09
CA LEU A 56 0.18 7.28 -14.64
C LEU A 56 1.52 7.70 -14.07
N ALA A 57 1.52 8.71 -13.22
CA ALA A 57 2.66 9.12 -12.42
C ALA A 57 2.33 8.93 -10.94
N LYS A 58 3.32 9.08 -10.06
CA LYS A 58 3.07 8.98 -8.62
C LYS A 58 1.97 9.96 -8.21
N ASN A 59 0.84 9.44 -7.76
CA ASN A 59 -0.32 10.20 -7.26
C ASN A 59 -1.07 11.06 -8.30
N LYS A 60 -0.87 10.82 -9.59
CA LYS A 60 -1.56 11.56 -10.66
C LYS A 60 -1.80 10.66 -11.86
N ALA A 61 -2.93 10.87 -12.52
CA ALA A 61 -3.23 10.26 -13.80
C ALA A 61 -3.64 11.33 -14.81
N PHE A 62 -3.16 11.22 -16.03
CA PHE A 62 -3.45 12.18 -17.11
C PHE A 62 -3.90 11.42 -18.35
N VAL A 63 -5.01 11.86 -18.94
CA VAL A 63 -5.43 11.40 -20.26
C VAL A 63 -4.51 12.03 -21.30
N VAL A 64 -3.98 11.21 -22.19
CA VAL A 64 -3.13 11.66 -23.30
C VAL A 64 -3.74 11.43 -24.67
N LYS A 65 -4.71 10.51 -24.74
CA LYS A 65 -5.42 10.21 -25.98
C LYS A 65 -6.78 9.59 -25.71
N ILE A 66 -7.79 10.04 -26.44
CA ILE A 66 -9.12 9.42 -26.48
C ILE A 66 -9.31 8.83 -27.86
N TYR A 67 -9.68 7.56 -27.94
CA TYR A 67 -9.91 6.85 -29.18
C TYR A 67 -11.37 7.05 -29.68
N PRO A 68 -11.65 6.81 -30.96
CA PRO A 68 -12.99 7.04 -31.55
C PRO A 68 -14.14 6.32 -30.82
N LEU A 69 -13.85 5.14 -30.22
CA LEU A 69 -14.85 4.42 -29.41
C LEU A 69 -15.38 5.27 -28.25
N CYS A 70 -14.55 6.15 -27.72
CA CYS A 70 -14.82 6.96 -26.54
C CYS A 70 -14.74 8.47 -26.85
N GLU A 71 -14.87 8.88 -28.11
CA GLU A 71 -14.74 10.29 -28.58
C GLU A 71 -15.71 11.27 -27.92
N ASN A 72 -16.82 10.77 -27.37
CA ASN A 72 -17.81 11.58 -26.66
C ASN A 72 -17.32 11.97 -25.22
N LEU A 73 -16.21 11.42 -24.77
CA LEU A 73 -15.61 11.81 -23.48
C LEU A 73 -14.88 13.14 -23.64
N ASN A 74 -15.12 14.06 -22.71
CA ASN A 74 -14.39 15.32 -22.69
C ASN A 74 -13.08 15.13 -21.91
N GLU A 75 -11.93 15.33 -22.58
CA GLU A 75 -10.60 15.14 -22.01
C GLU A 75 -10.39 15.96 -20.73
N LYS A 76 -10.81 17.23 -20.73
CA LYS A 76 -10.67 18.11 -19.56
C LYS A 76 -11.47 17.58 -18.37
N ASN A 77 -12.73 17.23 -18.60
CA ASN A 77 -13.60 16.70 -17.56
C ASN A 77 -13.09 15.37 -17.03
N LEU A 78 -12.56 14.51 -17.91
CA LEU A 78 -12.00 13.23 -17.56
C LEU A 78 -10.71 13.37 -16.74
N ASN A 79 -9.83 14.30 -17.11
CA ASN A 79 -8.64 14.64 -16.33
C ASN A 79 -8.99 15.20 -14.95
N GLU A 80 -9.98 16.08 -14.88
CA GLU A 80 -10.45 16.66 -13.62
C GLU A 80 -11.05 15.58 -12.72
N TYR A 81 -11.89 14.71 -13.27
CA TYR A 81 -12.50 13.59 -12.55
C TYR A 81 -11.43 12.61 -12.03
N LEU A 82 -10.52 12.16 -12.90
CA LEU A 82 -9.43 11.25 -12.53
C LEU A 82 -8.60 11.82 -11.37
N ASN A 83 -8.17 13.07 -11.48
CA ASN A 83 -7.34 13.68 -10.46
C ASN A 83 -8.12 13.91 -9.16
N THR A 84 -9.40 14.28 -9.23
CA THR A 84 -10.24 14.47 -8.04
C THR A 84 -10.50 13.14 -7.33
N GLN A 85 -10.86 12.09 -8.06
CA GLN A 85 -11.10 10.76 -7.49
C GLN A 85 -9.80 10.12 -7.03
N PHE A 86 -8.74 10.28 -7.78
CA PHE A 86 -7.42 9.76 -7.43
C PHE A 86 -6.88 10.38 -6.15
N ILE A 87 -7.00 11.70 -5.99
CA ILE A 87 -6.69 12.41 -4.75
C ILE A 87 -7.63 11.95 -3.64
N SER A 88 -8.94 11.82 -3.90
CA SER A 88 -9.93 11.38 -2.92
C SER A 88 -9.67 9.96 -2.42
N LEU A 89 -9.44 9.02 -3.32
CA LEU A 89 -9.11 7.63 -2.98
C LEU A 89 -7.78 7.55 -2.22
N TYR A 90 -6.77 8.27 -2.68
CA TYR A 90 -5.46 8.33 -2.06
C TYR A 90 -5.46 9.05 -0.71
N THR A 91 -6.28 10.08 -0.53
CA THR A 91 -6.36 10.86 0.72
C THR A 91 -7.32 10.29 1.75
N LYS A 92 -8.34 9.55 1.32
CA LYS A 92 -9.38 9.03 2.22
C LYS A 92 -8.84 8.05 3.25
N ASP A 93 -7.93 7.18 2.84
CA ASP A 93 -7.33 6.16 3.72
C ASP A 93 -5.91 6.52 4.19
N LEU A 94 -5.32 7.61 3.66
CA LEU A 94 -3.98 8.08 4.01
C LEU A 94 -3.76 8.31 5.51
N PRO A 95 -4.67 8.96 6.28
CA PRO A 95 -4.48 9.14 7.71
C PRO A 95 -4.44 7.80 8.44
N LYS A 96 -5.30 6.84 8.05
CA LYS A 96 -5.35 5.50 8.64
C LYS A 96 -4.09 4.73 8.30
N LEU A 97 -3.69 4.70 7.03
CA LEU A 97 -2.46 4.03 6.59
C LEU A 97 -1.21 4.65 7.22
N ARG A 98 -1.13 5.98 7.32
CA ARG A 98 -0.03 6.67 8.02
C ARG A 98 0.05 6.29 9.48
N LYS A 99 -1.10 6.13 10.15
CA LYS A 99 -1.14 5.66 11.53
C LYS A 99 -0.57 4.25 11.63
N GLU A 100 -1.02 3.33 10.77
CA GLU A 100 -0.53 1.94 10.74
C GLU A 100 0.99 1.88 10.46
N ILE A 101 1.48 2.66 9.50
CA ILE A 101 2.93 2.77 9.22
C ILE A 101 3.70 3.32 10.43
N THR A 102 3.16 4.33 11.10
CA THR A 102 3.77 4.92 12.29
C THR A 102 3.81 3.91 13.44
N ASP A 103 2.73 3.16 13.65
CA ASP A 103 2.66 2.09 14.63
C ASP A 103 3.72 1.03 14.36
N ILE A 104 3.85 0.57 13.10
CA ILE A 104 4.87 -0.41 12.70
C ILE A 104 6.28 0.12 12.97
N LYS A 105 6.59 1.37 12.58
CA LYS A 105 7.89 2.00 12.85
C LYS A 105 8.20 2.09 14.35
N ASN A 106 7.20 2.43 15.15
CA ASN A 106 7.35 2.49 16.61
C ASN A 106 7.63 1.10 17.20
N ILE A 107 6.91 0.07 16.74
CA ILE A 107 7.13 -1.32 17.16
C ILE A 107 8.55 -1.77 16.80
N MET A 108 9.00 -1.50 15.57
CA MET A 108 10.37 -1.81 15.15
C MET A 108 11.39 -1.16 16.08
N ARG A 109 11.18 0.13 16.40
CA ARG A 109 12.04 0.86 17.33
C ARG A 109 12.02 0.25 18.74
N ASP A 110 10.85 -0.11 19.24
CA ASP A 110 10.68 -0.71 20.56
C ASP A 110 11.45 -2.03 20.67
N PHE A 111 11.36 -2.89 19.64
CA PHE A 111 12.12 -4.15 19.59
C PHE A 111 13.63 -3.92 19.58
N MET A 112 14.09 -2.93 18.80
CA MET A 112 15.51 -2.57 18.74
C MET A 112 16.03 -2.02 20.07
N ILE A 113 15.27 -1.14 20.72
CA ILE A 113 15.63 -0.61 22.05
C ILE A 113 15.72 -1.73 23.08
N TYR A 114 14.71 -2.62 23.11
CA TYR A 114 14.70 -3.74 24.04
C TYR A 114 15.96 -4.60 23.87
N TYR A 115 16.24 -5.02 22.62
CA TYR A 115 17.43 -5.83 22.34
C TYR A 115 18.73 -5.11 22.70
N THR A 116 18.84 -3.81 22.41
CA THR A 116 20.03 -3.02 22.74
C THR A 116 20.29 -2.99 24.26
N LEU A 117 19.23 -2.89 25.06
CA LEU A 117 19.33 -2.83 26.51
C LEU A 117 19.58 -4.19 27.15
N HIS A 118 18.99 -5.25 26.62
CA HIS A 118 19.00 -6.58 27.27
C HIS A 118 19.94 -7.59 26.60
N GLN A 119 20.44 -7.28 25.39
CA GLN A 119 21.26 -8.17 24.55
C GLN A 119 20.60 -9.55 24.32
N SER A 120 19.29 -9.59 24.36
CA SER A 120 18.45 -10.78 24.13
C SER A 120 17.09 -10.35 23.62
N PHE A 121 16.38 -11.24 22.93
CA PHE A 121 14.98 -11.06 22.64
C PHE A 121 14.15 -11.33 23.92
N ALA A 122 12.89 -10.92 23.93
CA ALA A 122 11.99 -11.23 25.03
C ALA A 122 11.21 -12.53 24.73
N ASN A 123 10.86 -13.24 25.78
CA ASN A 123 9.93 -14.37 25.71
C ASN A 123 8.46 -13.93 25.70
N GLU A 124 8.19 -12.65 25.94
CA GLU A 124 6.84 -12.06 25.95
C GLU A 124 6.83 -10.74 25.19
N ILE A 125 5.85 -10.54 24.31
CA ILE A 125 5.72 -9.31 23.51
C ILE A 125 5.63 -8.06 24.39
N LYS A 126 4.86 -8.13 25.47
CA LYS A 126 4.60 -6.98 26.34
C LYS A 126 5.85 -6.40 27.00
N LYS A 127 6.93 -7.18 27.06
CA LYS A 127 8.25 -6.70 27.52
C LYS A 127 8.92 -5.83 26.46
N MET A 128 8.70 -6.11 25.17
CA MET A 128 9.30 -5.39 24.06
C MET A 128 8.45 -4.22 23.58
N SER A 129 7.14 -4.38 23.45
CA SER A 129 6.23 -3.34 23.02
C SER A 129 4.86 -3.46 23.68
N LYS A 130 4.25 -2.30 23.96
CA LYS A 130 2.91 -2.22 24.56
C LYS A 130 1.78 -2.18 23.52
N ASN A 131 2.10 -2.31 22.23
CA ASN A 131 1.10 -2.26 21.19
C ASN A 131 0.18 -3.49 21.27
N ASP A 132 -1.12 -3.25 21.40
CA ASP A 132 -2.16 -4.28 21.60
C ASP A 132 -2.52 -5.06 20.32
N LYS A 133 -2.10 -4.57 19.16
CA LYS A 133 -2.29 -5.26 17.89
C LYS A 133 -1.29 -6.41 17.64
N LEU A 134 -0.31 -6.57 18.55
CA LEU A 134 0.72 -7.59 18.42
C LEU A 134 0.27 -8.93 19.00
N GLN A 135 0.63 -10.00 18.32
CA GLN A 135 0.48 -11.37 18.78
C GLN A 135 1.76 -12.17 18.51
N ALA A 136 2.32 -12.80 19.54
CA ALA A 136 3.42 -13.74 19.35
C ALA A 136 2.93 -14.98 18.60
N TYR A 137 3.73 -15.42 17.64
CA TYR A 137 3.59 -16.74 17.05
C TYR A 137 4.61 -17.71 17.67
N GLU A 138 5.85 -17.30 17.70
CA GLU A 138 6.94 -18.02 18.34
C GLU A 138 7.90 -16.97 18.87
N LEU A 139 8.29 -17.05 20.15
CA LEU A 139 9.29 -16.18 20.75
C LEU A 139 10.25 -16.99 21.60
N ASP A 140 11.55 -16.79 21.35
CA ASP A 140 12.65 -17.37 22.08
C ASP A 140 13.67 -16.28 22.42
N GLU A 141 14.12 -16.23 23.67
CA GLU A 141 15.03 -15.19 24.15
C GLU A 141 16.39 -15.18 23.42
N LYS A 142 16.83 -16.32 22.93
CA LYS A 142 18.14 -16.48 22.28
C LYS A 142 18.07 -16.45 20.76
N LYS A 143 16.96 -16.93 20.20
CA LYS A 143 16.84 -17.11 18.75
C LYS A 143 15.99 -16.03 18.08
N GLY A 144 15.17 -15.32 18.84
CA GLY A 144 14.18 -14.40 18.31
C GLY A 144 12.83 -15.09 18.10
N GLY A 145 12.16 -14.81 16.99
CA GLY A 145 10.88 -15.42 16.67
C GLY A 145 9.98 -14.54 15.83
N LYS A 146 8.74 -14.97 15.65
CA LYS A 146 7.77 -14.33 14.77
C LYS A 146 6.67 -13.65 15.56
N ILE A 147 6.39 -12.41 15.21
CA ILE A 147 5.35 -11.58 15.80
C ILE A 147 4.42 -11.08 14.72
N LEU A 148 3.14 -11.27 14.92
CA LEU A 148 2.10 -10.84 13.99
C LEU A 148 1.55 -9.48 14.44
N TYR A 149 1.41 -8.56 13.49
CA TYR A 149 0.66 -7.33 13.67
C TYR A 149 -0.71 -7.46 13.01
N LYS A 150 -1.76 -7.18 13.77
CA LYS A 150 -3.13 -7.37 13.34
C LYS A 150 -3.80 -6.05 12.95
N ILE A 151 -4.56 -6.10 11.85
CA ILE A 151 -5.51 -5.07 11.45
C ILE A 151 -6.88 -5.73 11.39
N ASN A 152 -7.88 -5.13 12.02
CA ASN A 152 -9.24 -5.70 12.10
C ASN A 152 -9.27 -7.16 12.59
N ASN A 153 -8.43 -7.49 13.58
CA ASN A 153 -8.25 -8.84 14.14
C ASN A 153 -7.66 -9.89 13.19
N GLN A 154 -7.19 -9.50 12.01
CA GLN A 154 -6.53 -10.39 11.05
C GLN A 154 -5.03 -10.07 10.99
N ALA A 155 -4.19 -11.10 10.93
CA ALA A 155 -2.76 -10.92 10.77
C ALA A 155 -2.46 -10.24 9.42
N CYS A 156 -1.71 -9.15 9.44
CA CYS A 156 -1.42 -8.32 8.28
C CYS A 156 0.09 -8.20 8.03
N VAL A 157 0.85 -8.01 9.08
CA VAL A 157 2.31 -7.86 8.97
C VAL A 157 2.98 -8.84 9.92
N ILE A 158 4.08 -9.39 9.47
CA ILE A 158 4.94 -10.27 10.28
C ILE A 158 6.28 -9.57 10.53
N PHE A 159 6.70 -9.54 11.78
CA PHE A 159 8.06 -9.22 12.20
C PHE A 159 8.77 -10.53 12.47
N ASP A 160 9.82 -10.79 11.76
CA ASP A 160 10.70 -11.94 11.96
C ASP A 160 11.99 -11.44 12.64
N LEU A 161 12.17 -11.80 13.91
CA LEU A 161 13.32 -11.43 14.73
C LEU A 161 14.28 -12.61 14.75
N TYR A 162 15.54 -12.39 14.43
CA TYR A 162 16.53 -13.46 14.38
C TYR A 162 17.95 -12.94 14.62
N LEU A 163 18.88 -13.85 14.90
CA LEU A 163 20.30 -13.55 14.82
C LEU A 163 20.81 -13.87 13.42
N ASP A 164 21.49 -12.91 12.79
CA ASP A 164 22.10 -13.12 11.49
C ASP A 164 23.38 -14.00 11.58
N GLU A 165 24.03 -14.25 10.47
CA GLU A 165 25.24 -15.07 10.38
C GLU A 165 26.40 -14.55 11.24
N ASN A 166 26.36 -13.27 11.64
CA ASN A 166 27.35 -12.64 12.51
C ASN A 166 26.87 -12.55 13.97
N LEU A 167 25.80 -13.28 14.33
CA LEU A 167 25.14 -13.24 15.63
C LEU A 167 24.63 -11.84 16.02
N GLN A 168 24.32 -11.00 15.03
CA GLN A 168 23.72 -9.69 15.25
C GLN A 168 22.21 -9.80 15.15
N ALA A 169 21.52 -9.18 16.10
CA ALA A 169 20.06 -9.14 16.04
C ALA A 169 19.60 -8.43 14.78
N SER A 170 18.76 -9.09 14.06
CA SER A 170 18.17 -8.63 12.83
C SER A 170 16.66 -8.77 12.89
N MET A 171 15.97 -7.91 12.14
CA MET A 171 14.52 -7.95 12.03
C MET A 171 14.16 -7.81 10.55
N GLN A 172 13.26 -8.66 10.11
CA GLN A 172 12.62 -8.52 8.81
C GLN A 172 11.15 -8.21 9.01
N VAL A 173 10.63 -7.26 8.25
CA VAL A 173 9.21 -6.91 8.22
C VAL A 173 8.65 -7.31 6.87
N SER A 174 7.56 -8.06 6.85
CA SER A 174 6.91 -8.47 5.60
C SER A 174 5.39 -8.43 5.73
N GLY A 175 4.72 -8.16 4.60
CA GLY A 175 3.27 -8.25 4.51
C GLY A 175 2.81 -9.70 4.41
N MET A 176 1.64 -9.98 4.91
CA MET A 176 0.95 -11.26 4.76
C MET A 176 -0.19 -11.11 3.78
N GLU A 177 -0.39 -12.09 2.90
CA GLU A 177 -1.60 -12.15 2.07
C GLU A 177 -2.83 -12.22 2.97
N ASN A 178 -3.74 -11.29 2.76
CA ASN A 178 -4.92 -11.13 3.59
C ASN A 178 -6.08 -10.58 2.75
N LEU A 179 -7.31 -10.91 3.11
CA LEU A 179 -8.52 -10.41 2.46
C LEU A 179 -8.99 -9.06 3.01
N ASP A 180 -8.39 -8.56 4.10
CA ASP A 180 -8.73 -7.25 4.64
C ASP A 180 -8.21 -6.13 3.74
N LYS A 181 -9.12 -5.28 3.27
CA LYS A 181 -8.81 -4.16 2.35
C LYS A 181 -7.73 -3.23 2.92
N THR A 182 -7.82 -2.88 4.19
CA THR A 182 -6.85 -1.98 4.84
C THR A 182 -5.46 -2.61 4.89
N CYS A 183 -5.40 -3.92 5.16
CA CYS A 183 -4.15 -4.65 5.12
C CYS A 183 -3.55 -4.69 3.72
N MET A 184 -4.32 -4.99 2.70
CA MET A 184 -3.84 -5.01 1.30
C MET A 184 -3.33 -3.65 0.86
N GLU A 185 -4.04 -2.57 1.20
CA GLU A 185 -3.62 -1.20 0.92
C GLU A 185 -2.32 -0.85 1.65
N LEU A 186 -2.19 -1.26 2.93
CA LEU A 186 -0.99 -1.05 3.71
C LEU A 186 0.23 -1.73 3.08
N ILE A 187 0.17 -3.04 2.85
CA ILE A 187 1.31 -3.82 2.35
C ILE A 187 1.69 -3.46 0.90
N SER A 188 0.74 -2.91 0.14
CA SER A 188 0.97 -2.41 -1.22
C SER A 188 1.54 -1.00 -1.23
N SER A 189 1.47 -0.26 -0.12
CA SER A 189 1.92 1.13 -0.05
C SER A 189 3.44 1.24 -0.21
N PRO A 190 3.95 2.31 -0.85
CA PRO A 190 5.38 2.56 -0.96
C PRO A 190 6.06 2.63 0.41
N ASP A 191 5.43 3.30 1.38
CA ASP A 191 5.98 3.48 2.73
C ASP A 191 6.17 2.15 3.46
N PHE A 192 5.29 1.17 3.24
CA PHE A 192 5.45 -0.17 3.80
C PHE A 192 6.53 -0.97 3.06
N LYS A 193 6.56 -0.89 1.73
CA LYS A 193 7.60 -1.55 0.93
C LYS A 193 8.99 -1.08 1.32
N ASP A 194 9.17 0.21 1.55
CA ASP A 194 10.43 0.77 2.05
C ASP A 194 10.83 0.17 3.42
N LEU A 195 9.87 -0.16 4.28
CA LEU A 195 10.14 -0.84 5.55
C LEU A 195 10.54 -2.31 5.37
N SER A 196 9.93 -3.01 4.43
CA SER A 196 10.17 -4.45 4.20
C SER A 196 11.52 -4.74 3.53
N PHE A 197 12.11 -3.77 2.83
CA PHE A 197 13.41 -3.91 2.17
C PHE A 197 14.63 -3.64 3.08
N THR A 198 14.42 -3.27 4.34
CA THR A 198 15.49 -2.76 5.19
C THR A 198 16.32 -3.81 5.93
N LYS A 199 16.89 -4.82 5.23
CA LYS A 199 18.10 -5.49 5.75
C LYS A 199 19.27 -4.51 5.98
N GLU A 200 19.31 -3.38 5.23
CA GLU A 200 20.36 -2.35 5.37
C GLU A 200 20.09 -1.30 6.46
N SER A 201 18.85 -1.00 6.78
CA SER A 201 18.56 0.07 7.74
C SER A 201 18.92 -0.29 9.20
N MET A 202 19.00 -1.56 9.53
CA MET A 202 19.41 -1.99 10.87
C MET A 202 20.89 -1.70 11.15
N ARG A 203 21.75 -1.61 10.14
CA ARG A 203 23.15 -1.18 10.30
C ARG A 203 23.28 0.31 10.67
N LYS A 204 22.26 1.15 10.33
CA LYS A 204 22.28 2.60 10.64
C LYS A 204 22.01 2.92 12.11
N TYR A 205 21.45 2.01 12.87
CA TYR A 205 21.17 2.18 14.30
C TYR A 205 22.23 1.61 15.22
N LYS A 206 23.42 1.25 14.73
CA LYS A 206 24.56 1.08 15.60
C LYS A 206 24.79 2.39 16.33
N LEU A 207 24.40 2.43 17.61
CA LEU A 207 24.82 3.49 18.51
C LEU A 207 26.34 3.59 18.39
N LYS A 208 26.83 4.73 17.88
CA LYS A 208 28.25 5.05 18.02
C LYS A 208 28.51 5.17 19.51
N ASN A 209 29.21 4.20 20.08
CA ASN A 209 29.89 4.35 21.35
C ASN A 209 30.99 5.38 21.21
#